data_710df4c679f3fc3872ff3911272025ca
#
_entry.id   710df4c679f3fc3872ff3911272025ca
#
_cell.length_a   1.000
_cell.length_b   1.000
_cell.length_c   1.000
_cell.angle_alpha   90.00
_cell.angle_beta   90.00
_cell.angle_gamma   90.00
#
_symmetry.space_group_name_H-M   'P 1'
#
loop_
_entity.id
_entity.type
_entity.pdbx_description
1 polymer ?
#
loop_
_entity_poly.entity_id
_entity_poly.type
_entity_poly.pdbx_seq_one_letter_code
_entity_poly.pdbx_strand_id
1 'polypeptide(L)'
;MRQSVEQFVAALDELLPQLQCQRCGYPSCADFADALARGRCRPNRCDPGGARVLDDLNRLTGGTDDQLDPAYDTLSLPESVSIDEAECIGCTLCIKACPVDAIIGSAKLMHTVSAVDCTGCELCLPACPVDCIHPDPAREKDSQLFQESLLAMAPVHRAHFRQRAKRLENLEKPHRAANSVALKKTIADSVARVRVKREQNRGGFVCDE
;
A
#
# COMPACT_ATOMS: atom_id res chain seq x y z
N MET A 1 -17.83 27.06 -17.17
CA MET A 1 -18.38 25.80 -16.62
C MET A 1 -17.63 25.51 -15.32
N ARG A 2 -18.33 25.40 -14.17
CA ARG A 2 -17.68 25.03 -12.91
C ARG A 2 -17.30 23.55 -13.02
N GLN A 3 -16.01 23.25 -12.97
CA GLN A 3 -15.55 21.87 -12.75
C GLN A 3 -16.18 21.33 -11.46
N SER A 4 -16.62 20.06 -11.46
CA SER A 4 -17.04 19.44 -10.19
C SER A 4 -15.84 19.35 -9.24
N VAL A 5 -16.07 19.40 -7.95
CA VAL A 5 -14.99 19.24 -6.95
C VAL A 5 -14.20 17.96 -7.20
N GLU A 6 -14.87 16.91 -7.64
CA GLU A 6 -14.25 15.61 -7.95
C GLU A 6 -13.29 15.70 -9.15
N GLN A 7 -13.66 16.44 -10.21
CA GLN A 7 -12.77 16.68 -11.34
C GLN A 7 -11.55 17.50 -10.93
N PHE A 8 -11.73 18.46 -10.03
CA PHE A 8 -10.63 19.27 -9.52
C PHE A 8 -9.68 18.46 -8.63
N VAL A 9 -10.22 17.61 -7.75
CA VAL A 9 -9.42 16.64 -6.96
C VAL A 9 -8.63 15.72 -7.88
N ALA A 10 -9.25 15.18 -8.93
CA ALA A 10 -8.56 14.30 -9.87
C ALA A 10 -7.40 15.03 -10.59
N ALA A 11 -7.62 16.28 -11.02
CA ALA A 11 -6.58 17.07 -11.66
C ALA A 11 -5.39 17.35 -10.72
N LEU A 12 -5.66 17.65 -9.45
CA LEU A 12 -4.61 17.83 -8.43
C LEU A 12 -3.87 16.51 -8.13
N ASP A 13 -4.59 15.40 -8.01
CA ASP A 13 -3.99 14.07 -7.79
C ASP A 13 -3.05 13.67 -8.93
N GLU A 14 -3.38 14.04 -10.19
CA GLU A 14 -2.54 13.76 -11.36
C GLU A 14 -1.19 14.46 -11.34
N LEU A 15 -1.05 15.59 -10.67
CA LEU A 15 0.21 16.31 -10.52
C LEU A 15 1.15 15.71 -9.46
N LEU A 16 0.62 14.87 -8.58
CA LEU A 16 1.38 14.34 -7.46
C LEU A 16 2.23 13.13 -7.86
N PRO A 17 3.42 12.94 -7.25
CA PRO A 17 4.37 11.88 -7.59
C PRO A 17 3.91 10.47 -7.19
N GLN A 18 2.81 10.34 -6.47
CA GLN A 18 2.15 9.08 -6.10
C GLN A 18 2.99 8.08 -5.29
N LEU A 19 3.98 8.56 -4.55
CA LEU A 19 4.80 7.70 -3.68
C LEU A 19 4.04 7.16 -2.46
N GLN A 20 2.90 7.77 -2.12
CA GLN A 20 2.08 7.41 -0.95
C GLN A 20 2.86 7.48 0.39
N CYS A 21 3.86 8.36 0.46
CA CYS A 21 4.87 8.41 1.53
C CYS A 21 4.36 9.05 2.84
N GLN A 22 3.18 9.67 2.83
CA GLN A 22 2.56 10.35 3.98
C GLN A 22 3.37 11.52 4.58
N ARG A 23 4.47 11.93 3.96
CA ARG A 23 5.36 13.02 4.45
C ARG A 23 4.63 14.36 4.53
N CYS A 24 3.64 14.61 3.68
CA CYS A 24 2.78 15.80 3.72
C CYS A 24 1.76 15.80 4.88
N GLY A 25 1.73 14.74 5.71
CA GLY A 25 0.78 14.58 6.82
C GLY A 25 -0.58 14.00 6.41
N TYR A 26 -0.73 13.54 5.16
CA TYR A 26 -1.95 12.89 4.67
C TYR A 26 -1.73 11.39 4.42
N PRO A 27 -2.76 10.55 4.61
CA PRO A 27 -2.64 9.08 4.46
C PRO A 27 -2.32 8.64 3.04
N SER A 28 -2.72 9.43 2.02
CA SER A 28 -2.44 9.17 0.61
C SER A 28 -2.30 10.46 -0.19
N CYS A 29 -1.77 10.37 -1.40
CA CYS A 29 -1.72 11.50 -2.34
C CYS A 29 -3.14 11.97 -2.70
N ALA A 30 -4.10 11.07 -2.83
CA ALA A 30 -5.50 11.43 -3.11
C ALA A 30 -6.14 12.21 -1.94
N ASP A 31 -5.84 11.87 -0.67
CA ASP A 31 -6.32 12.63 0.49
C ASP A 31 -5.71 14.04 0.55
N PHE A 32 -4.44 14.18 0.16
CA PHE A 32 -3.80 15.49 0.03
C PHE A 32 -4.45 16.31 -1.08
N ALA A 33 -4.72 15.71 -2.25
CA ALA A 33 -5.41 16.37 -3.36
C ALA A 33 -6.84 16.82 -2.96
N ASP A 34 -7.59 15.99 -2.22
CA ASP A 34 -8.91 16.38 -1.69
C ASP A 34 -8.82 17.56 -0.70
N ALA A 35 -7.81 17.53 0.18
CA ALA A 35 -7.58 18.62 1.12
C ALA A 35 -7.22 19.93 0.42
N LEU A 36 -6.40 19.89 -0.63
CA LEU A 36 -6.07 21.04 -1.48
C LEU A 36 -7.32 21.59 -2.18
N ALA A 37 -8.10 20.72 -2.83
CA ALA A 37 -9.31 21.12 -3.56
C ALA A 37 -10.34 21.82 -2.65
N ARG A 38 -10.35 21.48 -1.38
CA ARG A 38 -11.24 22.08 -0.36
C ARG A 38 -10.61 23.24 0.40
N GLY A 39 -9.40 23.67 0.06
CA GLY A 39 -8.70 24.76 0.73
C GLY A 39 -8.32 24.46 2.19
N ARG A 40 -8.19 23.16 2.56
CA ARG A 40 -7.86 22.75 3.94
C ARG A 40 -6.36 22.71 4.23
N CYS A 41 -5.54 22.82 3.20
CA CYS A 41 -4.08 22.87 3.31
C CYS A 41 -3.48 23.69 2.19
N ARG A 42 -2.19 24.05 2.35
CA ARG A 42 -1.40 24.75 1.33
C ARG A 42 -0.73 23.73 0.39
N PRO A 43 -0.41 24.13 -0.85
CA PRO A 43 0.22 23.25 -1.84
C PRO A 43 1.69 22.89 -1.53
N ASN A 44 2.34 23.62 -0.65
CA ASN A 44 3.77 23.55 -0.36
C ASN A 44 4.23 22.40 0.55
N ARG A 45 3.40 21.33 0.71
CA ARG A 45 3.69 20.21 1.62
C ARG A 45 4.23 18.95 0.95
N CYS A 46 4.24 18.90 -0.39
CA CYS A 46 4.72 17.71 -1.10
C CYS A 46 6.25 17.78 -1.30
N ASP A 47 7.00 17.33 -0.31
CA ASP A 47 8.46 17.29 -0.37
C ASP A 47 9.01 16.47 -1.56
N PRO A 48 8.53 15.22 -1.84
CA PRO A 48 9.02 14.47 -3.00
C PRO A 48 8.76 15.16 -4.35
N GLY A 49 7.71 15.95 -4.43
CA GLY A 49 7.35 16.67 -5.66
C GLY A 49 8.26 17.87 -5.95
N GLY A 50 8.95 18.37 -4.95
CA GLY A 50 9.84 19.51 -5.09
C GLY A 50 9.18 20.79 -5.60
N ALA A 51 9.99 21.71 -6.06
CA ALA A 51 9.53 23.02 -6.59
C ALA A 51 8.61 22.84 -7.82
N ARG A 52 8.87 21.86 -8.68
CA ARG A 52 8.07 21.61 -9.88
C ARG A 52 6.62 21.30 -9.56
N VAL A 53 6.37 20.35 -8.66
CA VAL A 53 4.99 19.99 -8.26
C VAL A 53 4.33 21.14 -7.52
N LEU A 54 5.09 21.88 -6.68
CA LEU A 54 4.59 23.08 -6.02
C LEU A 54 4.09 24.12 -7.04
N ASP A 55 4.86 24.41 -8.09
CA ASP A 55 4.46 25.34 -9.15
C ASP A 55 3.19 24.88 -9.87
N ASP A 56 3.11 23.58 -10.20
CA ASP A 56 1.95 23.03 -10.89
C ASP A 56 0.69 23.06 -10.00
N LEU A 57 0.84 22.75 -8.71
CA LEU A 57 -0.25 22.86 -7.73
C LEU A 57 -0.70 24.34 -7.54
N ASN A 58 0.24 25.27 -7.43
CA ASN A 58 -0.06 26.71 -7.35
C ASN A 58 -0.88 27.19 -8.54
N ARG A 59 -0.52 26.78 -9.77
CA ARG A 59 -1.26 27.15 -10.98
C ARG A 59 -2.71 26.69 -10.94
N LEU A 60 -2.98 25.50 -10.41
CA LEU A 60 -4.35 24.97 -10.33
C LEU A 60 -5.13 25.53 -9.15
N THR A 61 -4.48 25.73 -7.99
CA THR A 61 -5.16 26.17 -6.77
C THR A 61 -5.25 27.69 -6.63
N GLY A 62 -4.47 28.43 -7.44
CA GLY A 62 -4.28 29.88 -7.27
C GLY A 62 -3.39 30.21 -6.08
N GLY A 63 -2.59 29.25 -5.60
CA GLY A 63 -1.62 29.44 -4.54
C GLY A 63 -0.44 30.32 -4.98
N THR A 64 0.25 30.92 -4.01
CA THR A 64 1.39 31.82 -4.22
C THR A 64 2.60 31.42 -3.39
N ASP A 65 2.65 30.15 -2.93
CA ASP A 65 3.78 29.65 -2.19
C ASP A 65 5.01 29.51 -3.12
N ASP A 66 6.12 30.12 -2.75
CA ASP A 66 7.36 30.12 -3.54
C ASP A 66 8.36 29.05 -3.08
N GLN A 67 8.14 28.46 -1.90
CA GLN A 67 9.00 27.45 -1.31
C GLN A 67 8.20 26.35 -0.61
N LEU A 68 8.79 25.16 -0.54
CA LEU A 68 8.27 24.08 0.27
C LEU A 68 8.26 24.49 1.74
N ASP A 69 7.29 23.98 2.49
CA ASP A 69 7.18 24.20 3.92
C ASP A 69 8.30 23.41 4.63
N PRO A 70 9.23 24.08 5.35
CA PRO A 70 10.35 23.41 6.02
C PRO A 70 9.93 22.33 7.03
N ALA A 71 8.69 22.39 7.54
CA ALA A 71 8.16 21.36 8.43
C ALA A 71 7.97 19.99 7.74
N TYR A 72 7.89 19.96 6.41
CA TYR A 72 7.70 18.75 5.60
C TYR A 72 8.90 18.44 4.71
N ASP A 73 9.94 19.32 4.72
CA ASP A 73 11.15 19.11 3.94
C ASP A 73 12.03 18.04 4.59
N THR A 74 12.24 16.93 3.89
CA THR A 74 13.12 15.85 4.30
C THR A 74 14.36 15.83 3.41
N LEU A 75 15.52 15.59 4.03
CA LEU A 75 16.81 15.73 3.34
C LEU A 75 17.10 14.65 2.30
N SER A 76 16.37 13.53 2.32
CA SER A 76 16.65 12.41 1.42
C SER A 76 15.41 11.65 1.00
N LEU A 77 15.46 11.17 -0.24
CA LEU A 77 14.48 10.23 -0.81
C LEU A 77 15.24 9.03 -1.34
N PRO A 78 15.17 7.86 -0.67
CA PRO A 78 15.73 6.64 -1.21
C PRO A 78 14.99 6.24 -2.47
N GLU A 79 15.68 5.58 -3.40
CA GLU A 79 15.09 5.04 -4.60
C GLU A 79 14.19 3.85 -4.27
N SER A 80 14.68 2.97 -3.41
CA SER A 80 13.99 1.80 -2.90
C SER A 80 14.50 1.46 -1.49
N VAL A 81 14.03 0.35 -0.95
CA VAL A 81 14.54 -0.24 0.28
C VAL A 81 14.95 -1.69 0.01
N SER A 82 15.91 -2.19 0.76
CA SER A 82 16.34 -3.59 0.74
C SER A 82 16.03 -4.28 2.07
N ILE A 83 15.86 -5.60 2.06
CA ILE A 83 15.64 -6.41 3.25
C ILE A 83 16.81 -7.37 3.41
N ASP A 84 17.43 -7.37 4.59
CA ASP A 84 18.36 -8.43 4.94
C ASP A 84 17.56 -9.72 5.21
N GLU A 85 17.62 -10.64 4.24
CA GLU A 85 16.88 -11.89 4.29
C GLU A 85 17.36 -12.82 5.41
N ALA A 86 18.62 -12.70 5.85
CA ALA A 86 19.17 -13.50 6.94
C ALA A 86 18.61 -13.09 8.31
N GLU A 87 18.28 -11.81 8.47
CA GLU A 87 17.69 -11.26 9.70
C GLU A 87 16.16 -11.26 9.68
N CYS A 88 15.55 -11.50 8.53
CA CYS A 88 14.11 -11.43 8.35
C CYS A 88 13.39 -12.60 9.03
N ILE A 89 12.53 -12.32 10.01
CA ILE A 89 11.75 -13.33 10.77
C ILE A 89 10.41 -13.70 10.12
N GLY A 90 10.05 -13.14 8.98
CA GLY A 90 8.80 -13.44 8.28
C GLY A 90 7.54 -12.96 9.01
N CYS A 91 7.58 -11.84 9.72
CA CYS A 91 6.45 -11.33 10.53
C CYS A 91 5.33 -10.67 9.72
N THR A 92 5.53 -10.39 8.43
CA THR A 92 4.57 -9.76 7.49
C THR A 92 4.15 -8.32 7.80
N LEU A 93 4.73 -7.66 8.79
CA LEU A 93 4.35 -6.27 9.14
C LEU A 93 4.73 -5.28 8.03
N CYS A 94 5.89 -5.46 7.40
CA CYS A 94 6.33 -4.65 6.26
C CYS A 94 5.40 -4.80 5.04
N ILE A 95 4.88 -6.01 4.75
CA ILE A 95 3.89 -6.25 3.69
C ILE A 95 2.61 -5.46 3.97
N LYS A 96 2.16 -5.43 5.22
CA LYS A 96 0.97 -4.66 5.61
C LYS A 96 1.19 -3.15 5.51
N ALA A 97 2.39 -2.68 5.83
CA ALA A 97 2.76 -1.27 5.77
C ALA A 97 2.97 -0.76 4.35
N CYS A 98 3.39 -1.62 3.39
CA CYS A 98 3.69 -1.20 2.03
C CYS A 98 2.43 -0.72 1.30
N PRO A 99 2.38 0.54 0.81
CA PRO A 99 1.19 1.09 0.16
C PRO A 99 0.98 0.62 -1.27
N VAL A 100 1.99 0.00 -1.90
CA VAL A 100 1.99 -0.39 -3.32
C VAL A 100 2.23 -1.88 -3.54
N ASP A 101 2.19 -2.70 -2.48
CA ASP A 101 2.42 -4.15 -2.52
C ASP A 101 3.81 -4.55 -3.11
N ALA A 102 4.83 -3.70 -2.98
CA ALA A 102 6.18 -3.95 -3.47
C ALA A 102 6.96 -5.01 -2.66
N ILE A 103 6.46 -5.47 -1.51
CA ILE A 103 7.14 -6.45 -0.66
C ILE A 103 6.51 -7.83 -0.84
N ILE A 104 7.33 -8.78 -1.24
CA ILE A 104 6.95 -10.16 -1.54
C ILE A 104 7.38 -11.07 -0.39
N GLY A 105 6.51 -11.98 0.02
CA GLY A 105 6.78 -12.94 1.09
C GLY A 105 5.52 -13.47 1.74
N SER A 106 5.68 -14.27 2.77
CA SER A 106 4.57 -14.79 3.56
C SER A 106 4.97 -15.02 5.01
N ALA A 107 3.98 -15.33 5.87
CA ALA A 107 4.23 -15.60 7.29
C ALA A 107 5.25 -16.74 7.47
N LYS A 108 6.25 -16.50 8.31
CA LYS A 108 7.37 -17.42 8.64
C LYS A 108 8.33 -17.71 7.49
N LEU A 109 8.27 -16.96 6.39
CA LEU A 109 9.25 -17.00 5.30
C LEU A 109 9.91 -15.61 5.20
N MET A 110 11.16 -15.57 4.71
CA MET A 110 11.83 -14.31 4.43
C MET A 110 11.06 -13.47 3.43
N HIS A 111 11.22 -12.16 3.52
CA HIS A 111 10.60 -11.20 2.60
C HIS A 111 11.67 -10.59 1.71
N THR A 112 11.27 -10.21 0.50
CA THR A 112 12.12 -9.45 -0.42
C THR A 112 11.36 -8.27 -1.02
N VAL A 113 12.06 -7.28 -1.55
CA VAL A 113 11.47 -6.08 -2.14
C VAL A 113 11.59 -6.12 -3.66
N SER A 114 10.50 -5.86 -4.36
CA SER A 114 10.54 -5.54 -5.78
C SER A 114 11.00 -4.09 -5.94
N ALA A 115 12.26 -3.87 -6.29
CA ALA A 115 12.83 -2.53 -6.45
C ALA A 115 12.10 -1.73 -7.54
N VAL A 116 11.56 -2.39 -8.57
CA VAL A 116 10.81 -1.75 -9.67
C VAL A 116 9.47 -1.18 -9.19
N ASP A 117 8.83 -1.85 -8.22
CA ASP A 117 7.52 -1.45 -7.69
C ASP A 117 7.65 -0.58 -6.43
N CYS A 118 8.83 -0.57 -5.80
CA CYS A 118 9.08 0.20 -4.58
C CYS A 118 9.08 1.70 -4.86
N THR A 119 8.38 2.46 -4.04
CA THR A 119 8.30 3.92 -4.16
C THR A 119 9.31 4.66 -3.28
N GLY A 120 10.13 3.97 -2.49
CA GLY A 120 11.04 4.60 -1.52
C GLY A 120 10.31 5.35 -0.39
N CYS A 121 9.06 5.03 -0.11
CA CYS A 121 8.25 5.73 0.89
C CYS A 121 8.67 5.50 2.35
N GLU A 122 9.52 4.49 2.62
CA GLU A 122 10.07 4.13 3.93
C GLU A 122 9.04 3.72 5.01
N LEU A 123 7.76 3.59 4.68
CA LEU A 123 6.72 3.19 5.66
C LEU A 123 6.93 1.79 6.24
N CYS A 124 7.72 0.95 5.59
CA CYS A 124 8.06 -0.39 6.07
C CYS A 124 9.18 -0.40 7.13
N LEU A 125 10.05 0.63 7.20
CA LEU A 125 11.14 0.71 8.17
C LEU A 125 10.64 0.66 9.61
N PRO A 126 9.79 1.60 10.06
CA PRO A 126 9.29 1.59 11.44
C PRO A 126 8.37 0.40 11.75
N ALA A 127 7.91 -0.32 10.74
CA ALA A 127 7.08 -1.51 10.91
C ALA A 127 7.90 -2.78 11.16
N CYS A 128 9.21 -2.76 10.92
CA CYS A 128 10.09 -3.93 11.11
C CYS A 128 10.53 -4.04 12.57
N PRO A 129 10.17 -5.11 13.30
CA PRO A 129 10.53 -5.26 14.71
C PRO A 129 11.99 -5.69 14.93
N VAL A 130 12.69 -6.07 13.87
CA VAL A 130 14.10 -6.52 13.91
C VAL A 130 15.02 -5.64 13.10
N ASP A 131 14.53 -4.51 12.61
CA ASP A 131 15.27 -3.49 11.85
C ASP A 131 16.09 -4.02 10.66
N CYS A 132 15.61 -5.11 10.02
CA CYS A 132 16.28 -5.73 8.87
C CYS A 132 15.99 -5.05 7.53
N ILE A 133 15.35 -3.86 7.52
CA ILE A 133 15.02 -3.12 6.30
C ILE A 133 15.88 -1.86 6.24
N HIS A 134 16.60 -1.70 5.13
CA HIS A 134 17.53 -0.59 4.96
C HIS A 134 17.12 0.23 3.72
N PRO A 135 17.15 1.57 3.81
CA PRO A 135 16.97 2.42 2.64
C PRO A 135 18.19 2.28 1.72
N ASP A 136 17.95 2.18 0.41
CA ASP A 136 19.00 2.26 -0.58
C ASP A 136 19.58 3.70 -0.64
N PRO A 137 20.75 3.92 -1.24
CA PRO A 137 21.34 5.25 -1.33
C PRO A 137 20.35 6.28 -1.86
N ALA A 138 20.23 7.40 -1.16
CA ALA A 138 19.34 8.47 -1.54
C ALA A 138 19.76 9.12 -2.86
N ARG A 139 18.80 9.46 -3.72
CA ARG A 139 19.03 10.29 -4.89
C ARG A 139 18.95 11.78 -4.53
N GLU A 140 19.63 12.58 -5.31
CA GLU A 140 19.52 14.03 -5.23
C GLU A 140 18.11 14.44 -5.70
N LYS A 141 17.23 14.79 -4.76
CA LYS A 141 15.82 15.04 -5.00
C LYS A 141 15.53 16.22 -5.94
N ASP A 142 16.45 17.18 -6.00
CA ASP A 142 16.28 18.39 -6.82
C ASP A 142 16.86 18.22 -8.23
N SER A 143 17.43 17.05 -8.57
CA SER A 143 17.89 16.83 -9.93
C SER A 143 16.70 16.69 -10.89
N GLN A 144 16.80 17.37 -12.05
CA GLN A 144 15.75 17.33 -13.07
C GLN A 144 15.45 15.90 -13.51
N LEU A 145 16.48 15.07 -13.70
CA LEU A 145 16.34 13.67 -14.09
C LEU A 145 15.55 12.85 -13.07
N PHE A 146 15.80 13.09 -11.77
CA PHE A 146 15.05 12.43 -10.73
C PHE A 146 13.57 12.82 -10.75
N GLN A 147 13.27 14.13 -10.84
CA GLN A 147 11.91 14.64 -10.89
C GLN A 147 11.14 14.14 -12.11
N GLU A 148 11.80 14.06 -13.29
CA GLU A 148 11.19 13.51 -14.49
C GLU A 148 10.88 12.01 -14.34
N SER A 149 11.82 11.22 -13.81
CA SER A 149 11.62 9.79 -13.58
C SER A 149 10.50 9.53 -12.57
N LEU A 150 10.45 10.31 -11.50
CA LEU A 150 9.46 10.22 -10.44
C LEU A 150 8.03 10.45 -10.99
N LEU A 151 7.85 11.51 -11.75
CA LEU A 151 6.55 11.84 -12.35
C LEU A 151 6.16 10.86 -13.46
N ALA A 152 7.13 10.34 -14.23
CA ALA A 152 6.87 9.31 -15.24
C ALA A 152 6.33 8.01 -14.62
N MET A 153 6.77 7.64 -13.40
CA MET A 153 6.31 6.46 -12.67
C MET A 153 5.01 6.69 -11.89
N ALA A 154 4.58 7.93 -11.69
CA ALA A 154 3.40 8.25 -10.87
C ALA A 154 2.11 7.51 -11.30
N PRO A 155 1.79 7.33 -12.60
CA PRO A 155 0.62 6.55 -12.99
C PRO A 155 0.68 5.07 -12.57
N VAL A 156 1.87 4.47 -12.60
CA VAL A 156 2.12 3.08 -12.19
C VAL A 156 1.93 2.95 -10.68
N HIS A 157 2.58 3.81 -9.90
CA HIS A 157 2.46 3.82 -8.43
C HIS A 157 1.00 4.03 -7.98
N ARG A 158 0.27 4.95 -8.65
CA ARG A 158 -1.17 5.17 -8.41
C ARG A 158 -1.98 3.91 -8.69
N ALA A 159 -1.68 3.20 -9.78
CA ALA A 159 -2.39 1.98 -10.14
C ALA A 159 -2.16 0.88 -9.09
N HIS A 160 -0.92 0.67 -8.63
CA HIS A 160 -0.58 -0.31 -7.58
C HIS A 160 -1.29 0.04 -6.25
N PHE A 161 -1.25 1.30 -5.84
CA PHE A 161 -1.96 1.76 -4.65
C PHE A 161 -3.47 1.48 -4.70
N ARG A 162 -4.12 1.80 -5.84
CA ARG A 162 -5.55 1.57 -6.04
C ARG A 162 -5.89 0.07 -6.09
N GLN A 163 -5.05 -0.75 -6.71
CA GLN A 163 -5.21 -2.21 -6.74
C GLN A 163 -5.12 -2.80 -5.33
N ARG A 164 -4.13 -2.37 -4.55
CA ARG A 164 -4.00 -2.76 -3.15
C ARG A 164 -5.22 -2.37 -2.33
N ALA A 165 -5.67 -1.12 -2.42
CA ALA A 165 -6.85 -0.64 -1.70
C ALA A 165 -8.09 -1.48 -2.03
N LYS A 166 -8.32 -1.77 -3.32
CA LYS A 166 -9.43 -2.63 -3.76
C LYS A 166 -9.30 -4.07 -3.25
N ARG A 167 -8.08 -4.61 -3.22
CA ARG A 167 -7.82 -5.95 -2.67
C ARG A 167 -8.15 -6.01 -1.19
N LEU A 168 -7.72 -5.03 -0.40
CA LEU A 168 -7.99 -4.96 1.04
C LEU A 168 -9.49 -4.80 1.31
N GLU A 169 -10.17 -3.93 0.60
CA GLU A 169 -11.63 -3.77 0.70
C GLU A 169 -12.38 -5.10 0.41
N ASN A 170 -11.92 -5.86 -0.59
CA ASN A 170 -12.52 -7.15 -0.90
C ASN A 170 -12.26 -8.21 0.19
N LEU A 171 -11.12 -8.15 0.88
CA LEU A 171 -10.81 -9.03 2.00
C LEU A 171 -11.65 -8.70 3.25
N GLU A 172 -11.96 -7.42 3.46
CA GLU A 172 -12.80 -6.95 4.57
C GLU A 172 -14.29 -7.24 4.36
N LYS A 173 -14.73 -7.42 3.11
CA LYS A 173 -16.13 -7.78 2.83
C LYS A 173 -16.40 -9.16 3.46
N PRO A 174 -17.33 -9.25 4.42
CA PRO A 174 -17.65 -10.54 5.04
C PRO A 174 -18.07 -11.50 3.93
N HIS A 175 -17.45 -12.67 3.91
CA HIS A 175 -17.93 -13.78 3.04
C HIS A 175 -19.42 -13.92 3.28
N ARG A 176 -20.22 -13.54 2.29
CA ARG A 176 -21.69 -13.49 2.42
C ARG A 176 -22.18 -14.76 3.06
N ALA A 177 -23.05 -14.62 4.05
CA ALA A 177 -23.67 -15.69 4.83
C ALA A 177 -24.30 -16.82 3.99
N ALA A 178 -24.58 -16.58 2.70
CA ALA A 178 -25.04 -17.60 1.74
C ALA A 178 -24.08 -18.78 1.59
N ASN A 179 -22.75 -18.55 1.66
CA ASN A 179 -21.79 -19.67 1.60
C ASN A 179 -21.69 -20.41 2.94
N SER A 180 -22.05 -19.79 4.07
CA SER A 180 -21.94 -20.43 5.38
C SER A 180 -22.98 -21.53 5.59
N VAL A 181 -24.20 -21.37 5.06
CA VAL A 181 -25.27 -22.38 5.20
C VAL A 181 -24.99 -23.57 4.30
N ALA A 182 -24.59 -23.35 3.04
CA ALA A 182 -24.21 -24.42 2.13
C ALA A 182 -22.96 -25.17 2.64
N LEU A 183 -21.96 -24.46 3.13
CA LEU A 183 -20.74 -25.05 3.71
C LEU A 183 -21.04 -25.86 4.98
N LYS A 184 -21.87 -25.33 5.90
CA LYS A 184 -22.30 -26.06 7.09
C LYS A 184 -23.04 -27.35 6.74
N LYS A 185 -23.91 -27.32 5.71
CA LYS A 185 -24.61 -28.51 5.22
C LYS A 185 -23.63 -29.53 4.65
N THR A 186 -22.68 -29.10 3.79
CA THR A 186 -21.64 -29.98 3.22
C THR A 186 -20.77 -30.62 4.29
N ILE A 187 -20.39 -29.87 5.33
CA ILE A 187 -19.61 -30.39 6.47
C ILE A 187 -20.44 -31.39 7.25
N ALA A 188 -21.72 -31.11 7.57
CA ALA A 188 -22.60 -32.00 8.28
C ALA A 188 -22.81 -33.33 7.53
N ASP A 189 -23.02 -33.27 6.21
CA ASP A 189 -23.17 -34.44 5.34
C ASP A 189 -21.89 -35.28 5.29
N SER A 190 -20.74 -34.63 5.30
CA SER A 190 -19.42 -35.30 5.33
C SER A 190 -19.18 -36.01 6.67
N VAL A 191 -19.50 -35.34 7.76
CA VAL A 191 -19.40 -35.93 9.13
C VAL A 191 -20.35 -37.11 9.29
N ALA A 192 -21.57 -37.00 8.79
CA ALA A 192 -22.53 -38.09 8.83
C ALA A 192 -22.04 -39.34 8.06
N ARG A 193 -21.46 -39.14 6.87
CA ARG A 193 -20.85 -40.23 6.10
C ARG A 193 -19.72 -40.93 6.83
N VAL A 194 -18.85 -40.19 7.49
CA VAL A 194 -17.74 -40.75 8.26
C VAL A 194 -18.26 -41.53 9.48
N ARG A 195 -19.27 -41.02 10.17
CA ARG A 195 -19.89 -41.74 11.31
C ARG A 195 -20.46 -43.08 10.90
N VAL A 196 -21.29 -43.12 9.84
CA VAL A 196 -21.85 -44.37 9.30
C VAL A 196 -20.76 -45.39 8.94
N LYS A 197 -19.67 -44.92 8.27
CA LYS A 197 -18.58 -45.80 7.89
C LYS A 197 -17.80 -46.34 9.12
N ARG A 198 -17.69 -45.56 10.20
CA ARG A 198 -17.07 -46.00 11.46
C ARG A 198 -17.95 -47.03 12.19
N GLU A 199 -19.27 -46.89 12.17
CA GLU A 199 -20.22 -47.85 12.77
C GLU A 199 -20.20 -49.18 12.01
N GLN A 200 -20.20 -49.17 10.68
CA GLN A 200 -20.06 -50.36 9.85
C GLN A 200 -18.73 -51.10 10.10
N ASN A 201 -17.64 -50.40 10.29
CA ASN A 201 -16.35 -51.05 10.58
C ASN A 201 -16.21 -51.55 12.03
N ARG A 202 -17.04 -51.08 12.97
CA ARG A 202 -17.06 -51.59 14.34
C ARG A 202 -17.81 -52.92 14.48
N GLY A 203 -18.68 -53.25 13.55
CA GLY A 203 -19.44 -54.54 13.56
C GLY A 203 -18.69 -55.72 12.96
N GLY A 204 -17.43 -55.56 12.49
CA GLY A 204 -16.67 -56.59 11.77
C GLY A 204 -15.57 -57.32 12.52
N PHE A 205 -15.46 -57.14 13.82
CA PHE A 205 -14.50 -57.94 14.64
C PHE A 205 -15.31 -58.90 15.52
N VAL A 206 -15.75 -59.99 14.95
CA VAL A 206 -16.10 -61.20 15.69
C VAL A 206 -14.83 -62.06 15.68
N CYS A 207 -14.20 -62.21 16.81
CA CYS A 207 -13.15 -63.20 17.00
C CYS A 207 -13.89 -64.54 17.13
N ASP A 208 -13.75 -65.39 16.11
CA ASP A 208 -14.08 -66.82 16.25
C ASP A 208 -12.94 -67.48 17.04
N GLU A 209 -13.30 -68.11 18.15
CA GLU A 209 -12.43 -69.00 18.97
C GLU A 209 -12.22 -70.35 18.24
#